data_91f6e3118c902efa1fb71915c4e9d768
#
_entry.id   91f6e3118c902efa1fb71915c4e9d768
#
_cell.length_a   1.000
_cell.length_b   1.000
_cell.length_c   1.000
_cell.angle_alpha   90.00
_cell.angle_beta   90.00
_cell.angle_gamma   90.00
#
_symmetry.space_group_name_H-M   'P 1'
#
loop_
_entity.id
_entity.type
_entity.pdbx_description
1 polymer ?
#
loop_
_entity_poly.entity_id
_entity_poly.type
_entity_poly.pdbx_seq_one_letter_code
_entity_poly.pdbx_strand_id
1 'polypeptide(L)'
;MNSTYLSEKFSAGLPYHKYILTGTEEQQRRWRQVYDLAALTDAQKQLAGGFVREMKVLIVSGIWCGDCVQQCPLQQRIAEANPGKIDLRLVDRDQNRDLIEQLRINAGDRVPVTIFMAEDFEPCGVFGDRTINRYRALAKKQLGPSCPLGVIPPDQNELAATLSDWMDEFERIQLMLRLSSRLRSKHAD
;
A
#
# COMPACT_ATOMS: atom_id res chain seq x y z
N MET A 1 17.96 3.68 -2.67
CA MET A 1 17.22 3.50 -3.95
C MET A 1 17.14 4.84 -4.63
N ASN A 2 17.45 4.93 -5.93
CA ASN A 2 17.30 6.15 -6.74
C ASN A 2 16.13 5.98 -7.74
N SER A 3 15.73 7.07 -8.40
CA SER A 3 14.59 7.10 -9.33
C SER A 3 14.75 6.17 -10.52
N THR A 4 15.95 6.01 -11.08
CA THR A 4 16.21 5.08 -12.20
C THR A 4 15.94 3.64 -11.80
N TYR A 5 16.51 3.19 -10.67
CA TYR A 5 16.28 1.85 -10.13
C TYR A 5 14.80 1.59 -9.82
N LEU A 6 14.13 2.57 -9.20
CA LEU A 6 12.70 2.45 -8.89
C LEU A 6 11.82 2.43 -10.15
N SER A 7 12.18 3.19 -11.18
CA SER A 7 11.51 3.17 -12.48
C SER A 7 11.60 1.79 -13.16
N GLU A 8 12.77 1.15 -13.11
CA GLU A 8 12.96 -0.20 -13.64
C GLU A 8 12.11 -1.22 -12.88
N LYS A 9 12.13 -1.19 -11.53
CA LYS A 9 11.31 -2.07 -10.70
C LYS A 9 9.81 -1.84 -10.92
N PHE A 10 9.41 -0.59 -11.03
CA PHE A 10 8.00 -0.26 -11.30
C PHE A 10 7.57 -0.76 -12.69
N SER A 11 8.39 -0.57 -13.70
CA SER A 11 8.09 -1.02 -15.07
C SER A 11 7.97 -2.53 -15.19
N ALA A 12 8.75 -3.28 -14.41
CA ALA A 12 8.65 -4.74 -14.30
C ALA A 12 7.45 -5.20 -13.46
N GLY A 13 6.88 -4.29 -12.64
CA GLY A 13 5.74 -4.59 -11.78
C GLY A 13 4.45 -4.86 -12.55
N LEU A 14 3.62 -5.72 -12.00
CA LEU A 14 2.34 -6.12 -12.57
C LEU A 14 1.20 -5.25 -12.03
N PRO A 15 0.23 -4.85 -12.86
CA PRO A 15 -1.05 -4.35 -12.37
C PRO A 15 -1.73 -5.38 -11.47
N TYR A 16 -2.52 -4.93 -10.51
CA TYR A 16 -3.14 -5.76 -9.49
C TYR A 16 -3.83 -7.02 -10.04
N HIS A 17 -4.70 -6.86 -11.05
CA HIS A 17 -5.44 -7.96 -11.63
C HIS A 17 -4.56 -9.02 -12.35
N LYS A 18 -3.38 -8.61 -12.86
CA LYS A 18 -2.40 -9.53 -13.42
C LYS A 18 -1.57 -10.20 -12.32
N TYR A 19 -1.24 -9.45 -11.27
CA TYR A 19 -0.48 -9.98 -10.14
C TYR A 19 -1.23 -11.11 -9.45
N ILE A 20 -2.52 -10.98 -9.17
CA ILE A 20 -3.28 -12.05 -8.51
C ILE A 20 -3.36 -13.34 -9.32
N LEU A 21 -3.27 -13.27 -10.67
CA LEU A 21 -3.26 -14.45 -11.53
C LEU A 21 -1.95 -15.27 -11.44
N THR A 22 -0.92 -14.75 -10.80
CA THR A 22 0.33 -15.51 -10.57
C THR A 22 0.19 -16.55 -9.46
N GLY A 23 -0.85 -16.46 -8.64
CA GLY A 23 -1.13 -17.38 -7.54
C GLY A 23 -1.98 -18.59 -7.94
N THR A 24 -2.04 -19.56 -7.03
CA THR A 24 -2.98 -20.68 -7.14
C THR A 24 -4.44 -20.18 -7.07
N GLU A 25 -5.40 -21.02 -7.50
CA GLU A 25 -6.82 -20.68 -7.41
C GLU A 25 -7.27 -20.28 -6.00
N GLU A 26 -6.76 -20.98 -4.98
CA GLU A 26 -7.03 -20.70 -3.57
C GLU A 26 -6.49 -19.31 -3.16
N GLN A 27 -5.26 -18.97 -3.57
CA GLN A 27 -4.66 -17.66 -3.32
C GLN A 27 -5.47 -16.56 -4.03
N GLN A 28 -5.78 -16.74 -5.30
CA GLN A 28 -6.61 -15.80 -6.07
C GLN A 28 -7.96 -15.56 -5.41
N ARG A 29 -8.62 -16.63 -4.94
CA ARG A 29 -9.92 -16.54 -4.25
C ARG A 29 -9.82 -15.67 -2.99
N ARG A 30 -8.78 -15.87 -2.16
CA ARG A 30 -8.55 -15.08 -0.93
C ARG A 30 -8.31 -13.60 -1.23
N TRP A 31 -7.52 -13.28 -2.25
CA TRP A 31 -7.27 -11.90 -2.68
C TRP A 31 -8.55 -11.23 -3.18
N ARG A 32 -9.34 -11.92 -4.02
CA ARG A 32 -10.62 -11.42 -4.52
C ARG A 32 -11.63 -11.20 -3.39
N GLN A 33 -11.71 -12.11 -2.44
CA GLN A 33 -12.62 -11.96 -1.30
C GLN A 33 -12.37 -10.66 -0.51
N VAL A 34 -11.13 -10.33 -0.21
CA VAL A 34 -10.81 -9.08 0.49
C VAL A 34 -11.08 -7.87 -0.41
N TYR A 35 -10.74 -7.96 -1.69
CA TYR A 35 -11.03 -6.91 -2.66
C TYR A 35 -12.53 -6.59 -2.76
N ASP A 36 -13.38 -7.62 -2.82
CA ASP A 36 -14.83 -7.46 -2.91
C ASP A 36 -15.44 -6.87 -1.63
N LEU A 37 -14.86 -7.17 -0.47
CA LEU A 37 -15.28 -6.61 0.82
C LEU A 37 -14.78 -5.18 1.05
N ALA A 38 -13.73 -4.78 0.35
CA ALA A 38 -13.12 -3.45 0.51
C ALA A 38 -13.96 -2.38 -0.20
N ALA A 39 -14.66 -1.56 0.57
CA ALA A 39 -15.49 -0.48 0.05
C ALA A 39 -15.02 0.87 0.61
N LEU A 40 -14.68 1.79 -0.28
CA LEU A 40 -14.46 3.19 0.09
C LEU A 40 -15.77 3.86 0.44
N THR A 41 -15.78 4.65 1.51
CA THR A 41 -16.87 5.59 1.79
C THR A 41 -16.93 6.67 0.71
N ASP A 42 -18.05 7.38 0.60
CA ASP A 42 -18.16 8.46 -0.38
C ASP A 42 -17.17 9.61 -0.09
N ALA A 43 -16.90 9.89 1.19
CA ALA A 43 -15.87 10.84 1.58
C ALA A 43 -14.47 10.42 1.11
N GLN A 44 -14.11 9.13 1.26
CA GLN A 44 -12.83 8.59 0.79
C GLN A 44 -12.72 8.59 -0.74
N LYS A 45 -13.81 8.28 -1.45
CA LYS A 45 -13.85 8.40 -2.93
C LYS A 45 -13.65 9.84 -3.39
N GLN A 46 -14.33 10.78 -2.73
CA GLN A 46 -14.18 12.21 -3.03
C GLN A 46 -12.76 12.69 -2.74
N LEU A 47 -12.16 12.29 -1.61
CA LEU A 47 -10.81 12.64 -1.25
C LEU A 47 -9.79 12.11 -2.30
N ALA A 48 -9.80 10.82 -2.57
CA ALA A 48 -8.89 10.22 -3.55
C ALA A 48 -9.12 10.76 -4.97
N GLY A 49 -10.39 10.95 -5.36
CA GLY A 49 -10.77 11.56 -6.65
C GLY A 49 -10.27 12.99 -6.82
N GLY A 50 -10.05 13.70 -5.70
CA GLY A 50 -9.50 15.07 -5.68
C GLY A 50 -7.97 15.14 -5.78
N PHE A 51 -7.23 14.04 -5.81
CA PHE A 51 -5.79 14.03 -5.96
C PHE A 51 -5.38 14.55 -7.35
N VAL A 52 -4.45 15.49 -7.39
CA VAL A 52 -4.08 16.20 -8.64
C VAL A 52 -2.66 15.86 -9.13
N ARG A 53 -1.77 15.42 -8.23
CA ARG A 53 -0.42 14.98 -8.61
C ARG A 53 -0.40 13.51 -8.96
N GLU A 54 0.35 13.15 -10.00
CA GLU A 54 0.60 11.75 -10.30
C GLU A 54 1.45 11.11 -9.20
N MET A 55 1.04 9.93 -8.80
CA MET A 55 1.67 9.12 -7.76
C MET A 55 1.91 7.73 -8.33
N LYS A 56 3.16 7.25 -8.29
CA LYS A 56 3.53 5.88 -8.61
C LYS A 56 3.63 5.11 -7.31
N VAL A 57 2.92 3.99 -7.22
CA VAL A 57 2.87 3.15 -6.02
C VAL A 57 3.37 1.75 -6.37
N LEU A 58 4.50 1.36 -5.80
CA LEU A 58 5.06 0.03 -5.99
C LEU A 58 4.95 -0.77 -4.68
N ILE A 59 4.25 -1.89 -4.74
CA ILE A 59 4.11 -2.78 -3.58
C ILE A 59 4.99 -4.01 -3.77
N VAL A 60 5.96 -4.20 -2.87
CA VAL A 60 6.65 -5.48 -2.73
C VAL A 60 5.75 -6.40 -1.94
N SER A 61 5.36 -7.51 -2.53
CA SER A 61 4.31 -8.38 -2.02
C SER A 61 4.68 -9.85 -2.13
N GLY A 62 3.89 -10.72 -1.52
CA GLY A 62 3.91 -12.16 -1.73
C GLY A 62 2.47 -12.66 -1.90
N ILE A 63 2.17 -13.30 -3.01
CA ILE A 63 0.81 -13.79 -3.32
C ILE A 63 0.30 -14.76 -2.22
N TRP A 64 1.20 -15.46 -1.56
CA TRP A 64 0.98 -16.40 -0.47
C TRP A 64 0.81 -15.72 0.91
N CYS A 65 1.21 -14.45 1.05
CA CYS A 65 1.30 -13.75 2.33
C CYS A 65 -0.08 -13.29 2.83
N GLY A 66 -0.45 -13.67 4.06
CA GLY A 66 -1.72 -13.27 4.66
C GLY A 66 -1.88 -11.77 4.89
N ASP A 67 -0.80 -11.05 5.23
CA ASP A 67 -0.86 -9.59 5.41
C ASP A 67 -0.96 -8.87 4.06
N CYS A 68 -0.37 -9.42 2.99
CA CYS A 68 -0.56 -8.91 1.63
C CYS A 68 -2.02 -9.08 1.18
N VAL A 69 -2.62 -10.26 1.43
CA VAL A 69 -4.05 -10.52 1.17
C VAL A 69 -4.94 -9.48 1.86
N GLN A 70 -4.60 -9.11 3.10
CA GLN A 70 -5.41 -8.18 3.89
C GLN A 70 -5.24 -6.70 3.49
N GLN A 71 -4.11 -6.32 2.90
CA GLN A 71 -3.79 -4.90 2.73
C GLN A 71 -3.66 -4.45 1.27
N CYS A 72 -3.08 -5.27 0.37
CA CYS A 72 -2.89 -4.85 -1.02
C CYS A 72 -4.20 -4.59 -1.77
N PRO A 73 -5.28 -5.38 -1.56
CA PRO A 73 -6.58 -5.07 -2.17
C PRO A 73 -7.15 -3.70 -1.74
N LEU A 74 -6.91 -3.28 -0.50
CA LEU A 74 -7.35 -1.97 0.01
C LEU A 74 -6.66 -0.83 -0.73
N GLN A 75 -5.35 -0.93 -0.92
CA GLN A 75 -4.57 0.05 -1.69
C GLN A 75 -5.02 0.11 -3.16
N GLN A 76 -5.34 -1.04 -3.75
CA GLN A 76 -5.90 -1.10 -5.10
C GLN A 76 -7.24 -0.36 -5.20
N ARG A 77 -8.14 -0.51 -4.21
CA ARG A 77 -9.42 0.23 -4.20
C ARG A 77 -9.21 1.75 -4.10
N ILE A 78 -8.18 2.19 -3.38
CA ILE A 78 -7.82 3.61 -3.33
C ILE A 78 -7.29 4.08 -4.71
N ALA A 79 -6.42 3.29 -5.34
CA ALA A 79 -5.88 3.62 -6.66
C ALA A 79 -6.97 3.70 -7.73
N GLU A 80 -7.96 2.83 -7.67
CA GLU A 80 -9.12 2.83 -8.59
C GLU A 80 -10.05 4.04 -8.44
N ALA A 81 -10.03 4.71 -7.29
CA ALA A 81 -10.80 5.94 -7.11
C ALA A 81 -10.23 7.12 -7.92
N ASN A 82 -8.95 7.05 -8.35
CA ASN A 82 -8.34 8.05 -9.23
C ASN A 82 -7.28 7.41 -10.16
N PRO A 83 -7.69 6.61 -11.14
CA PRO A 83 -6.74 5.85 -11.99
C PRO A 83 -5.91 6.75 -12.91
N GLY A 84 -6.33 8.02 -13.10
CA GLY A 84 -5.55 9.00 -13.86
C GLY A 84 -4.40 9.63 -13.06
N LYS A 85 -4.37 9.42 -11.74
CA LYS A 85 -3.36 10.02 -10.86
C LYS A 85 -2.61 9.01 -10.00
N ILE A 86 -3.15 7.82 -9.80
CA ILE A 86 -2.51 6.77 -9.00
C ILE A 86 -2.26 5.55 -9.89
N ASP A 87 -0.99 5.30 -10.21
CA ASP A 87 -0.57 4.08 -10.93
C ASP A 87 0.06 3.12 -9.91
N LEU A 88 -0.64 2.01 -9.64
CA LEU A 88 -0.25 1.02 -8.64
C LEU A 88 0.19 -0.28 -9.32
N ARG A 89 1.36 -0.77 -8.93
CA ARG A 89 1.91 -2.03 -9.40
C ARG A 89 2.46 -2.87 -8.24
N LEU A 90 2.48 -4.17 -8.45
CA LEU A 90 3.00 -5.13 -7.48
C LEU A 90 4.17 -5.92 -8.08
N VAL A 91 5.17 -6.19 -7.25
CA VAL A 91 6.28 -7.09 -7.56
C VAL A 91 6.36 -8.19 -6.50
N ASP A 92 6.72 -9.39 -6.92
CA ASP A 92 6.92 -10.50 -5.99
C ASP A 92 8.23 -10.33 -5.22
N ARG A 93 8.18 -10.52 -3.89
CA ARG A 93 9.32 -10.39 -2.98
C ARG A 93 10.46 -11.34 -3.35
N ASP A 94 10.14 -12.58 -3.64
CA ASP A 94 11.16 -13.62 -3.83
C ASP A 94 11.85 -13.49 -5.19
N GLN A 95 11.20 -12.83 -6.17
CA GLN A 95 11.77 -12.46 -7.46
C GLN A 95 12.51 -11.10 -7.41
N ASN A 96 12.36 -10.32 -6.33
CA ASN A 96 12.98 -9.01 -6.16
C ASN A 96 13.76 -8.92 -4.84
N ARG A 97 14.67 -9.90 -4.64
CA ARG A 97 15.49 -9.99 -3.42
C ARG A 97 16.36 -8.73 -3.20
N ASP A 98 16.93 -8.20 -4.26
CA ASP A 98 17.71 -6.97 -4.27
C ASP A 98 16.93 -5.75 -3.78
N LEU A 99 15.61 -5.70 -4.03
CA LEU A 99 14.74 -4.63 -3.56
C LEU A 99 14.35 -4.84 -2.09
N ILE A 100 13.86 -6.03 -1.72
CA ILE A 100 13.38 -6.24 -0.34
C ILE A 100 14.51 -6.18 0.69
N GLU A 101 15.74 -6.52 0.33
CA GLU A 101 16.91 -6.39 1.20
C GLU A 101 17.23 -4.94 1.59
N GLN A 102 16.86 -3.97 0.75
CA GLN A 102 16.96 -2.54 1.03
C GLN A 102 15.77 -2.01 1.87
N LEU A 103 14.73 -2.82 2.06
CA LEU A 103 13.44 -2.44 2.68
C LEU A 103 13.15 -3.22 3.96
N ARG A 104 14.15 -3.86 4.55
CA ARG A 104 13.98 -4.71 5.73
C ARG A 104 13.30 -3.99 6.88
N ILE A 105 12.30 -4.64 7.49
CA ILE A 105 11.58 -4.15 8.66
C ILE A 105 11.89 -5.07 9.83
N ASN A 106 12.45 -4.50 10.91
CA ASN A 106 12.88 -5.25 12.09
C ASN A 106 13.72 -6.48 11.69
N ALA A 107 14.76 -6.25 10.87
CA ALA A 107 15.69 -7.24 10.32
C ALA A 107 15.06 -8.38 9.49
N GLY A 108 13.79 -8.29 9.14
CA GLY A 108 13.06 -9.28 8.33
C GLY A 108 12.66 -8.77 6.96
N ASP A 109 12.62 -9.67 5.98
CA ASP A 109 12.12 -9.42 4.62
C ASP A 109 10.59 -9.46 4.62
N ARG A 110 9.99 -8.54 5.39
CA ARG A 110 8.55 -8.49 5.62
C ARG A 110 7.82 -7.89 4.43
N VAL A 111 6.60 -8.37 4.19
CA VAL A 111 5.69 -7.87 3.15
C VAL A 111 4.25 -7.77 3.70
N PRO A 112 3.44 -6.84 3.16
CA PRO A 112 3.73 -5.92 2.06
C PRO A 112 4.63 -4.76 2.48
N VAL A 113 5.44 -4.25 1.55
CA VAL A 113 6.09 -2.95 1.68
C VAL A 113 5.69 -2.10 0.49
N THR A 114 5.15 -0.92 0.77
CA THR A 114 4.67 0.02 -0.24
C THR A 114 5.63 1.17 -0.39
N ILE A 115 6.10 1.40 -1.61
CA ILE A 115 6.98 2.50 -1.99
C ILE A 115 6.13 3.51 -2.74
N PHE A 116 6.02 4.71 -2.22
CA PHE A 116 5.39 5.84 -2.87
C PHE A 116 6.42 6.69 -3.59
N MET A 117 6.13 7.05 -4.82
CA MET A 117 7.02 7.84 -5.69
C MET A 117 6.23 8.96 -6.38
N ALA A 118 6.94 10.02 -6.73
CA ALA A 118 6.43 11.07 -7.60
C ALA A 118 6.28 10.57 -9.06
N GLU A 119 5.78 11.42 -9.92
CA GLU A 119 5.58 11.16 -11.36
C GLU A 119 6.87 10.78 -12.12
N ASP A 120 8.02 11.19 -11.60
CA ASP A 120 9.37 10.95 -12.12
C ASP A 120 10.15 9.88 -11.32
N PHE A 121 9.42 9.08 -10.55
CA PHE A 121 9.94 7.98 -9.72
C PHE A 121 10.85 8.42 -8.57
N GLU A 122 10.91 9.73 -8.24
CA GLU A 122 11.58 10.16 -7.02
C GLU A 122 10.86 9.62 -5.78
N PRO A 123 11.58 8.93 -4.87
CA PRO A 123 10.97 8.30 -3.70
C PRO A 123 10.39 9.35 -2.76
N CYS A 124 9.13 9.16 -2.37
CA CYS A 124 8.40 10.03 -1.45
C CYS A 124 8.21 9.42 -0.07
N GLY A 125 8.14 8.10 0.01
CA GLY A 125 7.98 7.40 1.27
C GLY A 125 7.95 5.88 1.09
N VAL A 126 8.27 5.19 2.18
CA VAL A 126 8.15 3.73 2.29
C VAL A 126 7.27 3.44 3.50
N PHE A 127 6.27 2.60 3.31
CA PHE A 127 5.36 2.17 4.37
C PHE A 127 5.23 0.63 4.37
N GLY A 128 5.25 0.05 5.53
CA GLY A 128 5.06 -1.39 5.73
C GLY A 128 5.40 -1.78 7.17
N ASP A 129 5.21 -3.02 7.60
CA ASP A 129 4.58 -4.13 6.87
C ASP A 129 3.07 -4.16 7.10
N ARG A 130 2.62 -3.48 8.14
CA ARG A 130 1.22 -3.41 8.59
C ARG A 130 0.87 -2.00 9.04
N THR A 131 -0.38 -1.63 8.84
CA THR A 131 -0.93 -0.40 9.41
C THR A 131 -1.12 -0.53 10.92
N ILE A 132 -1.35 0.60 11.59
CA ILE A 132 -1.53 0.61 13.06
C ILE A 132 -2.76 -0.22 13.50
N ASN A 133 -3.87 -0.14 12.77
CA ASN A 133 -5.06 -0.90 13.11
C ASN A 133 -4.87 -2.39 12.88
N ARG A 134 -4.11 -2.77 11.82
CA ARG A 134 -3.71 -4.16 11.59
C ARG A 134 -2.82 -4.70 12.72
N TYR A 135 -1.86 -3.93 13.21
CA TYR A 135 -1.04 -4.30 14.37
C TYR A 135 -1.87 -4.46 15.62
N ARG A 136 -2.81 -3.54 15.90
CA ARG A 136 -3.73 -3.61 17.06
C ARG A 136 -4.56 -4.89 17.04
N ALA A 137 -5.15 -5.23 15.90
CA ALA A 137 -5.96 -6.43 15.74
C ALA A 137 -5.15 -7.71 15.96
N LEU A 138 -3.93 -7.79 15.42
CA LEU A 138 -3.04 -8.94 15.62
C LEU A 138 -2.56 -9.04 17.06
N ALA A 139 -2.20 -7.92 17.69
CA ALA A 139 -1.77 -7.91 19.08
C ALA A 139 -2.89 -8.40 20.02
N LYS A 140 -4.12 -7.93 19.81
CA LYS A 140 -5.30 -8.42 20.55
C LYS A 140 -5.47 -9.93 20.38
N LYS A 141 -5.31 -10.46 19.16
CA LYS A 141 -5.49 -11.87 18.87
C LYS A 141 -4.38 -12.75 19.46
N GLN A 142 -3.12 -12.30 19.39
CA GLN A 142 -1.96 -13.13 19.72
C GLN A 142 -1.50 -13.00 21.17
N LEU A 143 -1.63 -11.80 21.76
CA LEU A 143 -1.15 -11.53 23.11
C LEU A 143 -2.24 -11.69 24.18
N GLY A 144 -3.52 -11.67 23.75
CA GLY A 144 -4.67 -11.87 24.63
C GLY A 144 -4.95 -10.71 25.60
N PRO A 145 -6.04 -10.79 26.38
CA PRO A 145 -6.47 -9.72 27.27
C PRO A 145 -5.56 -9.52 28.50
N SER A 146 -4.73 -10.48 28.83
CA SER A 146 -3.81 -10.40 29.97
C SER A 146 -2.50 -9.66 29.68
N CYS A 147 -2.22 -9.36 28.41
CA CYS A 147 -1.06 -8.57 28.04
C CYS A 147 -1.43 -7.08 28.04
N PRO A 148 -0.83 -6.25 28.91
CA PRO A 148 -1.06 -4.80 28.88
C PRO A 148 -0.43 -4.23 27.62
N LEU A 149 -1.25 -3.95 26.61
CA LEU A 149 -0.78 -3.42 25.32
C LEU A 149 -0.41 -1.93 25.40
N GLY A 150 -0.93 -1.21 26.41
CA GLY A 150 -0.75 0.25 26.53
C GLY A 150 -1.28 1.01 25.30
N VAL A 151 -2.13 0.39 24.50
CA VAL A 151 -2.60 0.91 23.22
C VAL A 151 -4.12 0.99 23.17
N ILE A 152 -4.63 1.86 22.31
CA ILE A 152 -6.06 1.97 22.03
C ILE A 152 -6.59 0.63 21.49
N PRO A 153 -7.74 0.13 21.96
CA PRO A 153 -8.33 -1.10 21.42
C PRO A 153 -8.53 -1.00 19.90
N PRO A 154 -8.38 -2.12 19.15
CA PRO A 154 -8.63 -2.13 17.73
C PRO A 154 -10.10 -1.82 17.41
N ASP A 155 -10.34 -1.19 16.27
CA ASP A 155 -11.68 -0.98 15.75
C ASP A 155 -12.43 -2.31 15.58
N GLN A 156 -13.76 -2.28 15.78
CA GLN A 156 -14.60 -3.47 15.57
C GLN A 156 -14.61 -3.91 14.09
N ASN A 157 -14.46 -2.96 13.19
CA ASN A 157 -14.30 -3.22 11.75
C ASN A 157 -12.84 -3.03 11.32
N GLU A 158 -12.02 -4.05 11.55
CA GLU A 158 -10.58 -4.05 11.22
C GLU A 158 -10.33 -3.67 9.74
N LEU A 159 -11.16 -4.15 8.81
CA LEU A 159 -10.96 -3.90 7.39
C LEU A 159 -11.13 -2.42 7.05
N ALA A 160 -12.21 -1.80 7.54
CA ALA A 160 -12.48 -0.37 7.32
C ALA A 160 -11.42 0.51 8.01
N ALA A 161 -11.00 0.15 9.22
CA ALA A 161 -9.96 0.88 9.94
C ALA A 161 -8.60 0.78 9.23
N THR A 162 -8.23 -0.41 8.71
CA THR A 162 -7.01 -0.61 7.93
C THR A 162 -7.07 0.17 6.61
N LEU A 163 -8.24 0.22 5.97
CA LEU A 163 -8.45 1.02 4.76
C LEU A 163 -8.28 2.52 5.04
N SER A 164 -8.78 3.00 6.19
CA SER A 164 -8.58 4.38 6.62
C SER A 164 -7.11 4.70 6.84
N ASP A 165 -6.36 3.83 7.52
CA ASP A 165 -4.91 4.00 7.71
C ASP A 165 -4.19 4.14 6.35
N TRP A 166 -4.55 3.33 5.35
CA TRP A 166 -3.98 3.45 4.00
C TRP A 166 -4.41 4.74 3.31
N MET A 167 -5.67 5.16 3.46
CA MET A 167 -6.13 6.43 2.88
C MET A 167 -5.34 7.61 3.42
N ASP A 168 -5.08 7.64 4.73
CA ASP A 168 -4.27 8.67 5.38
C ASP A 168 -2.83 8.72 4.79
N GLU A 169 -2.23 7.55 4.49
CA GLU A 169 -0.92 7.51 3.85
C GLU A 169 -0.95 8.01 2.40
N PHE A 170 -1.95 7.63 1.61
CA PHE A 170 -2.12 8.14 0.25
C PHE A 170 -2.33 9.66 0.24
N GLU A 171 -3.17 10.17 1.16
CA GLU A 171 -3.37 11.61 1.32
C GLU A 171 -2.09 12.32 1.76
N ARG A 172 -1.37 11.79 2.75
CA ARG A 172 -0.08 12.34 3.21
C ARG A 172 0.90 12.49 2.05
N ILE A 173 1.03 11.48 1.19
CA ILE A 173 1.91 11.55 0.02
C ILE A 173 1.39 12.59 -0.98
N GLN A 174 0.09 12.62 -1.25
CA GLN A 174 -0.48 13.62 -2.16
C GLN A 174 -0.22 15.05 -1.69
N LEU A 175 -0.36 15.31 -0.38
CA LEU A 175 -0.05 16.61 0.22
C LEU A 175 1.46 16.95 0.08
N MET A 176 2.33 15.96 0.31
CA MET A 176 3.78 16.14 0.10
C MET A 176 4.09 16.52 -1.36
N LEU A 177 3.48 15.84 -2.33
CA LEU A 177 3.66 16.13 -3.75
C LEU A 177 3.13 17.53 -4.12
N ARG A 178 2.00 17.94 -3.55
CA ARG A 178 1.41 19.29 -3.74
C ARG A 178 2.28 20.40 -3.17
N LEU A 179 2.93 20.15 -2.04
CA LEU A 179 3.79 21.12 -1.36
C LEU A 179 5.23 21.15 -1.93
N SER A 180 5.58 20.21 -2.80
CA SER A 180 6.92 20.13 -3.39
C SER A 180 7.20 21.33 -4.29
N SER A 181 8.18 22.17 -3.92
CA SER A 181 8.60 23.32 -4.74
C SER A 181 9.06 22.88 -6.15
N ARG A 182 9.73 21.75 -6.26
CA ARG A 182 10.17 21.13 -7.51
C ARG A 182 8.98 20.85 -8.45
N LEU A 183 7.94 20.18 -7.92
CA LEU A 183 6.76 19.82 -8.72
C LEU A 183 5.89 21.04 -9.01
N ARG A 184 5.76 21.97 -8.06
CA ARG A 184 5.06 23.24 -8.28
C ARG A 184 5.71 24.05 -9.40
N SER A 185 7.03 24.16 -9.41
CA SER A 185 7.75 24.83 -10.52
C SER A 185 7.54 24.12 -11.85
N LYS A 186 7.52 22.77 -11.87
CA LYS A 186 7.28 21.98 -13.09
C LYS A 186 5.88 22.19 -13.66
N HIS A 187 4.87 22.30 -12.80
CA HIS A 187 3.46 22.41 -13.19
C HIS A 187 2.94 23.85 -13.19
N ALA A 188 3.77 24.84 -12.85
CA ALA A 188 3.44 26.26 -12.79
C ALA A 188 2.27 26.59 -11.83
N ASP A 189 2.18 25.93 -10.65
CA ASP A 189 1.13 26.12 -9.66
C ASP A 189 1.65 26.22 -8.19
#